data_9d62ebadd44b12d54f301146fcb81cd8
#
_entry.id   9d62ebadd44b12d54f301146fcb81cd8
#
_cell.length_a   1.000
_cell.length_b   1.000
_cell.length_c   1.000
_cell.angle_alpha   90.00
_cell.angle_beta   90.00
_cell.angle_gamma   90.00
#
_symmetry.space_group_name_H-M   'P 1'
#
loop_
_entity.id
_entity.type
_entity.pdbx_description
1 polymer ?
#
loop_
_entity_poly.entity_id
_entity_poly.type
_entity_poly.pdbx_seq_one_letter_code
_entity_poly.pdbx_strand_id
1 'polypeptide(L)'
;MKAKLNCILLVDDDEPTNFLNRLTVEEVDCANHIKVIPGARDALDYLVCAGKKQLSNEECPRPEIIFLDINMPAMDGWEFLQRYEAMPDTQKGSIIIVMLTTSFNPEDELKARTIPSVKEFRNKPLTPALLEDVLKRYFPENC
;
A
#
# COMPACT_ATOMS: atom_id res chain seq x y z
N MET A 1 18.11 16.60 6.44
CA MET A 1 17.62 15.23 6.71
C MET A 1 16.16 15.13 6.35
N LYS A 2 15.83 14.14 5.55
CA LYS A 2 14.45 14.00 5.07
C LYS A 2 13.60 13.25 6.08
N ALA A 3 12.36 13.68 6.23
CA ALA A 3 11.43 13.02 7.14
C ALA A 3 10.98 11.68 6.55
N LYS A 4 10.84 10.68 7.41
CA LYS A 4 10.33 9.37 6.98
C LYS A 4 8.81 9.39 6.94
N LEU A 5 8.26 8.53 6.09
CA LEU A 5 6.83 8.29 6.12
C LEU A 5 6.44 7.61 7.43
N ASN A 6 5.20 7.82 7.84
CA ASN A 6 4.72 7.19 9.07
C ASN A 6 4.66 5.68 8.94
N CYS A 7 4.03 5.18 7.89
CA CYS A 7 3.82 3.75 7.71
C CYS A 7 3.68 3.40 6.23
N ILE A 8 4.22 2.24 5.86
CA ILE A 8 3.99 1.61 4.57
C ILE A 8 3.32 0.27 4.83
N LEU A 9 2.21 0.02 4.14
CA LEU A 9 1.46 -1.21 4.26
C LEU A 9 1.72 -2.10 3.05
N LEU A 10 2.10 -3.34 3.30
CA LEU A 10 2.32 -4.34 2.25
C LEU A 10 1.22 -5.38 2.33
N VAL A 11 0.43 -5.51 1.27
CA VAL A 11 -0.71 -6.43 1.21
C VAL A 11 -0.50 -7.44 0.09
N ASP A 12 -0.19 -8.68 0.45
CA ASP A 12 0.09 -9.75 -0.48
C ASP A 12 -0.08 -11.06 0.29
N ASP A 13 -0.64 -12.08 -0.35
CA ASP A 13 -0.82 -13.37 0.30
C ASP A 13 0.40 -14.28 0.20
N ASP A 14 1.40 -13.88 -0.56
CA ASP A 14 2.61 -14.67 -0.75
C ASP A 14 3.66 -14.30 0.30
N GLU A 15 3.92 -15.20 1.23
CA GLU A 15 4.81 -14.93 2.34
C GLU A 15 6.24 -14.58 1.89
N PRO A 16 6.88 -15.31 0.95
CA PRO A 16 8.20 -14.91 0.47
C PRO A 16 8.22 -13.52 -0.17
N THR A 17 7.17 -13.17 -0.92
CA THR A 17 7.07 -11.84 -1.52
C THR A 17 7.02 -10.77 -0.44
N ASN A 18 6.21 -10.97 0.60
CA ASN A 18 6.13 -10.02 1.71
C ASN A 18 7.47 -9.84 2.41
N PHE A 19 8.19 -10.93 2.61
CA PHE A 19 9.49 -10.88 3.24
C PHE A 19 10.46 -10.04 2.42
N LEU A 20 10.53 -10.27 1.12
CA LEU A 20 11.44 -9.54 0.24
C LEU A 20 11.03 -8.07 0.13
N ASN A 21 9.72 -7.80 0.04
CA ASN A 21 9.25 -6.43 -0.04
C ASN A 21 9.58 -5.66 1.24
N ARG A 22 9.42 -6.31 2.37
CA ARG A 22 9.78 -5.70 3.66
C ARG A 22 11.25 -5.36 3.71
N LEU A 23 12.11 -6.28 3.27
CA LEU A 23 13.56 -6.01 3.22
C LEU A 23 13.86 -4.80 2.34
N THR A 24 13.18 -4.69 1.20
CA THR A 24 13.37 -3.56 0.30
C THR A 24 13.03 -2.24 0.98
N VAL A 25 11.89 -2.20 1.69
CA VAL A 25 11.47 -0.99 2.38
C VAL A 25 12.45 -0.66 3.51
N GLU A 26 12.90 -1.67 4.23
CA GLU A 26 13.89 -1.47 5.30
C GLU A 26 15.21 -0.94 4.76
N GLU A 27 15.63 -1.46 3.60
CA GLU A 27 16.88 -1.02 2.98
C GLU A 27 16.83 0.45 2.57
N VAL A 28 15.72 0.89 1.99
CA VAL A 28 15.54 2.29 1.61
C VAL A 28 15.38 3.18 2.86
N ASP A 29 14.91 2.61 3.94
CA ASP A 29 14.77 3.29 5.24
C ASP A 29 13.93 4.56 5.15
N CYS A 30 12.76 4.43 4.52
CA CYS A 30 11.90 5.57 4.24
C CYS A 30 10.63 5.64 5.10
N ALA A 31 10.43 4.69 6.00
CA ALA A 31 9.22 4.63 6.82
C ALA A 31 9.54 4.27 8.26
N ASN A 32 8.78 4.85 9.19
CA ASN A 32 8.92 4.53 10.61
C ASN A 32 8.32 3.18 10.94
N HIS A 33 7.26 2.80 10.23
CA HIS A 33 6.58 1.52 10.45
C HIS A 33 6.35 0.82 9.13
N ILE A 34 6.51 -0.51 9.14
CA ILE A 34 6.22 -1.35 7.99
C ILE A 34 5.26 -2.42 8.48
N LYS A 35 4.07 -2.48 7.90
CA LYS A 35 3.07 -3.48 8.25
C LYS A 35 2.86 -4.40 7.08
N VAL A 36 2.91 -5.70 7.36
CA VAL A 36 2.69 -6.75 6.36
C VAL A 36 1.40 -7.45 6.70
N ILE A 37 0.44 -7.44 5.78
CA ILE A 37 -0.86 -8.06 5.99
C ILE A 37 -1.12 -9.00 4.83
N PRO A 38 -1.36 -10.29 5.11
CA PRO A 38 -1.44 -11.30 4.05
C PRO A 38 -2.79 -11.41 3.34
N GLY A 39 -3.78 -10.61 3.71
CA GLY A 39 -5.10 -10.68 3.09
C GLY A 39 -5.78 -9.34 2.99
N ALA A 40 -6.63 -9.19 1.97
CA ALA A 40 -7.30 -7.93 1.71
C ALA A 40 -8.30 -7.56 2.81
N ARG A 41 -9.03 -8.56 3.34
CA ARG A 41 -10.00 -8.29 4.41
C ARG A 41 -9.31 -7.77 5.66
N ASP A 42 -8.21 -8.42 6.06
CA ASP A 42 -7.46 -7.97 7.22
C ASP A 42 -6.87 -6.58 7.00
N ALA A 43 -6.49 -6.27 5.75
CA ALA A 43 -6.00 -4.95 5.42
C ALA A 43 -7.08 -3.89 5.58
N LEU A 44 -8.32 -4.19 5.19
CA LEU A 44 -9.44 -3.27 5.40
C LEU A 44 -9.69 -3.06 6.90
N ASP A 45 -9.67 -4.14 7.69
CA ASP A 45 -9.83 -4.04 9.13
C ASP A 45 -8.73 -3.17 9.75
N TYR A 46 -7.50 -3.33 9.26
CA TYR A 46 -6.38 -2.52 9.70
C TYR A 46 -6.64 -1.03 9.42
N LEU A 47 -7.17 -0.71 8.24
CA LEU A 47 -7.43 0.68 7.88
C LEU A 47 -8.53 1.29 8.74
N VAL A 48 -9.54 0.50 9.12
CA VAL A 48 -10.55 0.97 10.06
C VAL A 48 -9.91 1.31 11.41
N CYS A 49 -9.03 0.43 11.90
CA CYS A 49 -8.30 0.69 13.15
C CYS A 49 -7.46 1.97 13.05
N ALA A 50 -6.71 2.11 11.95
CA ALA A 50 -5.83 3.26 11.76
C ALA A 50 -6.58 4.57 11.64
N GLY A 51 -7.84 4.53 11.20
CA GLY A 51 -8.66 5.71 11.04
C GLY A 51 -9.32 6.21 12.30
N LYS A 52 -9.22 5.46 13.40
CA LYS A 52 -9.84 5.88 14.67
C LYS A 52 -8.99 6.92 15.37
N LYS A 53 -9.60 8.06 15.69
CA LYS A 53 -8.87 9.19 16.28
C LYS A 53 -8.43 8.97 17.71
N GLN A 54 -9.09 8.08 18.41
CA GLN A 54 -8.89 7.89 19.85
C GLN A 54 -7.77 6.94 20.18
N LEU A 55 -7.27 6.22 19.18
CA LEU A 55 -6.26 5.21 19.43
C LEU A 55 -4.88 5.78 19.28
N SER A 56 -3.99 5.30 20.12
CA SER A 56 -2.58 5.49 19.97
C SER A 56 -2.18 4.94 18.59
N ASN A 57 -1.38 5.66 17.87
CA ASN A 57 -0.89 5.24 16.56
C ASN A 57 0.06 4.06 16.62
N GLU A 58 0.35 3.56 17.82
CA GLU A 58 1.33 2.49 17.99
C GLU A 58 0.82 1.15 17.49
N GLU A 59 -0.48 0.87 17.66
CA GLU A 59 -1.03 -0.42 17.23
C GLU A 59 -1.37 -0.46 15.75
N CYS A 60 -1.94 0.63 15.25
CA CYS A 60 -2.35 0.73 13.86
C CYS A 60 -1.85 2.03 13.26
N PRO A 61 -0.54 2.17 13.01
CA PRO A 61 -0.03 3.38 12.37
C PRO A 61 -0.73 3.58 11.02
N ARG A 62 -1.11 4.82 10.76
CA ARG A 62 -1.80 5.13 9.51
C ARG A 62 -0.83 5.08 8.34
N PRO A 63 -1.10 4.25 7.33
CA PRO A 63 -0.20 4.17 6.19
C PRO A 63 -0.34 5.37 5.27
N GLU A 64 0.76 5.73 4.63
CA GLU A 64 0.77 6.75 3.58
C GLU A 64 0.86 6.11 2.21
N ILE A 65 1.41 4.90 2.13
CA ILE A 65 1.48 4.11 0.89
C ILE A 65 1.00 2.70 1.21
N ILE A 66 0.19 2.15 0.29
CA ILE A 66 -0.19 0.74 0.31
C ILE A 66 0.33 0.11 -0.98
N PHE A 67 1.15 -0.93 -0.86
CA PHE A 67 1.52 -1.78 -1.99
C PHE A 67 0.58 -2.97 -1.99
N LEU A 68 -0.24 -3.10 -3.02
CA LEU A 68 -1.36 -4.01 -3.05
C LEU A 68 -1.21 -5.02 -4.18
N ASP A 69 -1.21 -6.30 -3.82
CA ASP A 69 -1.26 -7.39 -4.79
C ASP A 69 -2.68 -7.51 -5.36
N ILE A 70 -2.79 -7.82 -6.64
CA ILE A 70 -4.09 -7.96 -7.29
C ILE A 70 -4.71 -9.32 -6.98
N ASN A 71 -3.93 -10.39 -7.11
CA ASN A 71 -4.45 -11.75 -7.03
C ASN A 71 -4.27 -12.35 -5.65
N MET A 72 -5.34 -12.30 -4.85
CA MET A 72 -5.35 -12.88 -3.51
C MET A 72 -6.60 -13.74 -3.36
N PRO A 73 -6.54 -14.80 -2.55
CA PRO A 73 -7.72 -15.65 -2.33
C PRO A 73 -8.79 -14.92 -1.53
N ALA A 74 -10.01 -15.35 -1.66
CA ALA A 74 -11.19 -14.83 -0.98
C ALA A 74 -11.57 -13.41 -1.41
N MET A 75 -10.70 -12.44 -1.18
CA MET A 75 -10.92 -11.06 -1.60
C MET A 75 -9.68 -10.60 -2.35
N ASP A 76 -9.81 -10.32 -3.64
CA ASP A 76 -8.69 -9.86 -4.45
C ASP A 76 -8.48 -8.34 -4.32
N GLY A 77 -7.46 -7.84 -5.02
CA GLY A 77 -7.13 -6.42 -4.94
C GLY A 77 -8.24 -5.51 -5.45
N TRP A 78 -9.01 -5.96 -6.46
CA TRP A 78 -10.09 -5.15 -7.00
C TRP A 78 -11.23 -4.99 -6.01
N GLU A 79 -11.60 -6.06 -5.33
CA GLU A 79 -12.65 -6.00 -4.33
C GLU A 79 -12.18 -5.16 -3.12
N PHE A 80 -10.91 -5.27 -2.75
CA PHE A 80 -10.34 -4.42 -1.72
C PHE A 80 -10.53 -2.95 -2.09
N LEU A 81 -10.18 -2.57 -3.32
CA LEU A 81 -10.29 -1.19 -3.76
C LEU A 81 -11.73 -0.70 -3.76
N GLN A 82 -12.67 -1.57 -4.17
CA GLN A 82 -14.08 -1.22 -4.17
C GLN A 82 -14.55 -0.88 -2.76
N ARG A 83 -14.17 -1.69 -1.79
CA ARG A 83 -14.54 -1.45 -0.39
C ARG A 83 -13.80 -0.26 0.19
N TYR A 84 -12.54 -0.07 -0.19
CA TYR A 84 -11.77 1.07 0.25
C TYR A 84 -12.39 2.38 -0.21
N GLU A 85 -12.79 2.46 -1.49
CA GLU A 85 -13.40 3.67 -2.03
C GLU A 85 -14.74 4.00 -1.38
N ALA A 86 -15.43 2.99 -0.84
CA ALA A 86 -16.69 3.19 -0.14
C ALA A 86 -16.51 3.65 1.30
N MET A 87 -15.31 3.66 1.82
CA MET A 87 -15.05 4.09 3.19
C MET A 87 -15.20 5.61 3.31
N PRO A 88 -15.57 6.11 4.50
CA PRO A 88 -15.61 7.56 4.73
C PRO A 88 -14.24 8.21 4.53
N ASP A 89 -14.24 9.45 4.08
CA ASP A 89 -12.99 10.18 3.85
C ASP A 89 -12.15 10.29 5.12
N THR A 90 -12.79 10.33 6.28
CA THR A 90 -12.08 10.39 7.56
C THR A 90 -11.23 9.13 7.79
N GLN A 91 -11.62 8.00 7.21
CA GLN A 91 -10.86 6.76 7.33
C GLN A 91 -9.86 6.58 6.20
N LYS A 92 -10.18 7.04 5.00
CA LYS A 92 -9.28 6.90 3.86
C LYS A 92 -8.04 7.77 3.98
N GLY A 93 -8.22 9.03 4.37
CA GLY A 93 -7.08 9.96 4.42
C GLY A 93 -6.48 10.18 3.05
N SER A 94 -5.18 10.46 3.03
CA SER A 94 -4.44 10.75 1.80
C SER A 94 -3.52 9.60 1.42
N ILE A 95 -4.06 8.39 1.41
CA ILE A 95 -3.26 7.19 1.15
C ILE A 95 -3.03 7.02 -0.35
N ILE A 96 -1.79 6.73 -0.72
CA ILE A 96 -1.40 6.43 -2.10
C ILE A 96 -1.38 4.91 -2.24
N ILE A 97 -2.11 4.37 -3.22
CA ILE A 97 -2.13 2.94 -3.47
C ILE A 97 -1.34 2.64 -4.73
N VAL A 98 -0.37 1.75 -4.62
CA VAL A 98 0.42 1.24 -5.74
C VAL A 98 0.06 -0.23 -5.92
N MET A 99 -0.51 -0.57 -7.06
CA MET A 99 -0.82 -1.96 -7.36
C MET A 99 0.39 -2.65 -7.95
N LEU A 100 0.65 -3.86 -7.47
CA LEU A 100 1.76 -4.68 -7.97
C LEU A 100 1.22 -5.96 -8.59
N THR A 101 1.76 -6.33 -9.75
CA THR A 101 1.32 -7.53 -10.45
C THR A 101 2.51 -8.32 -10.96
N THR A 102 2.39 -9.64 -11.01
CA THR A 102 3.40 -10.50 -11.63
C THR A 102 3.22 -10.56 -13.14
N SER A 103 2.03 -10.24 -13.62
CA SER A 103 1.70 -10.34 -15.05
C SER A 103 0.97 -9.08 -15.48
N PHE A 104 1.69 -8.18 -16.14
CA PHE A 104 1.13 -6.91 -16.57
C PHE A 104 0.06 -7.15 -17.65
N ASN A 105 -1.14 -6.68 -17.39
CA ASN A 105 -2.26 -6.78 -18.31
C ASN A 105 -2.78 -5.36 -18.59
N PRO A 106 -2.78 -4.92 -19.87
CA PRO A 106 -3.26 -3.57 -20.18
C PRO A 106 -4.69 -3.29 -19.74
N GLU A 107 -5.57 -4.32 -19.75
CA GLU A 107 -6.94 -4.14 -19.29
C GLU A 107 -6.99 -3.83 -17.79
N ASP A 108 -6.13 -4.49 -17.01
CA ASP A 108 -6.03 -4.21 -15.58
C ASP A 108 -5.49 -2.81 -15.34
N GLU A 109 -4.53 -2.36 -16.12
CA GLU A 109 -4.01 -1.01 -16.02
C GLU A 109 -5.09 0.02 -16.29
N LEU A 110 -5.89 -0.19 -17.33
CA LEU A 110 -7.00 0.72 -17.63
C LEU A 110 -8.02 0.75 -16.49
N LYS A 111 -8.33 -0.43 -15.94
CA LYS A 111 -9.25 -0.52 -14.82
C LYS A 111 -8.71 0.22 -13.61
N ALA A 112 -7.42 0.09 -13.32
CA ALA A 112 -6.79 0.76 -12.19
C ALA A 112 -6.87 2.29 -12.33
N ARG A 113 -6.75 2.80 -13.55
CA ARG A 113 -6.82 4.24 -13.80
C ARG A 113 -8.17 4.85 -13.49
N THR A 114 -9.22 4.04 -13.40
CA THR A 114 -10.56 4.54 -13.04
C THR A 114 -10.73 4.72 -11.55
N ILE A 115 -9.77 4.26 -10.74
CA ILE A 115 -9.88 4.29 -9.28
C ILE A 115 -8.97 5.41 -8.75
N PRO A 116 -9.56 6.48 -8.18
CA PRO A 116 -8.76 7.67 -7.81
C PRO A 116 -7.62 7.41 -6.84
N SER A 117 -7.77 6.47 -5.93
CA SER A 117 -6.75 6.19 -4.92
C SER A 117 -5.55 5.43 -5.49
N VAL A 118 -5.69 4.78 -6.64
CA VAL A 118 -4.59 4.04 -7.26
C VAL A 118 -3.77 5.01 -8.10
N LYS A 119 -2.52 5.22 -7.69
CA LYS A 119 -1.64 6.16 -8.35
C LYS A 119 -0.66 5.49 -9.29
N GLU A 120 -0.32 4.23 -9.04
CA GLU A 120 0.62 3.48 -9.87
C GLU A 120 0.16 2.04 -10.04
N PHE A 121 0.47 1.48 -11.19
CA PHE A 121 0.23 0.08 -11.51
C PHE A 121 1.54 -0.44 -12.07
N ARG A 122 2.25 -1.26 -11.29
CA ARG A 122 3.62 -1.64 -11.61
C ARG A 122 3.80 -3.14 -11.54
N ASN A 123 4.85 -3.61 -12.18
CA ASN A 123 5.23 -5.02 -12.13
C ASN A 123 6.00 -5.34 -10.86
N LYS A 124 5.76 -6.55 -10.30
CA LYS A 124 6.61 -7.08 -9.25
C LYS A 124 7.98 -7.43 -9.83
N PRO A 125 9.04 -7.45 -9.02
CA PRO A 125 9.06 -7.23 -7.58
C PRO A 125 9.15 -5.76 -7.21
N LEU A 126 8.88 -5.45 -5.94
CA LEU A 126 9.17 -4.15 -5.39
C LEU A 126 10.68 -4.01 -5.25
N THR A 127 11.27 -3.05 -5.93
CA THR A 127 12.71 -2.81 -5.88
C THR A 127 12.98 -1.47 -5.22
N PRO A 128 14.22 -1.24 -4.75
CA PRO A 128 14.56 0.09 -4.24
C PRO A 128 14.33 1.19 -5.27
N ALA A 129 14.63 0.92 -6.55
CA ALA A 129 14.42 1.91 -7.60
C ALA A 129 12.94 2.26 -7.77
N LEU A 130 12.06 1.24 -7.74
CA LEU A 130 10.63 1.45 -7.84
C LEU A 130 10.13 2.27 -6.65
N LEU A 131 10.54 1.90 -5.45
CA LEU A 131 10.14 2.59 -4.25
C LEU A 131 10.60 4.04 -4.26
N GLU A 132 11.85 4.28 -4.64
CA GLU A 132 12.37 5.64 -4.74
C GLU A 132 11.64 6.47 -5.78
N ASP A 133 11.26 5.86 -6.90
CA ASP A 133 10.47 6.55 -7.93
C ASP A 133 9.11 7.00 -7.38
N VAL A 134 8.43 6.13 -6.66
CA VAL A 134 7.16 6.46 -6.03
C VAL A 134 7.33 7.59 -5.01
N LEU A 135 8.38 7.51 -4.19
CA LEU A 135 8.64 8.55 -3.20
C LEU A 135 8.88 9.91 -3.85
N LYS A 136 9.66 9.93 -4.93
CA LYS A 136 9.95 11.18 -5.62
C LYS A 136 8.71 11.82 -6.23
N ARG A 137 7.79 10.98 -6.72
CA ARG A 137 6.58 11.47 -7.38
C ARG A 137 5.54 12.00 -6.40
N TYR A 138 5.37 11.31 -5.28
CA TYR A 138 4.25 11.60 -4.38
C TYR A 138 4.68 12.16 -3.04
N PHE A 139 5.93 11.99 -2.68
CA PHE A 139 6.48 12.46 -1.40
C PHE A 139 7.86 13.08 -1.61
N PRO A 140 7.98 14.13 -2.43
CA PRO A 140 9.30 14.68 -2.75
C PRO A 140 10.05 15.20 -1.51
N GLU A 141 9.32 15.56 -0.45
CA GLU A 141 9.93 16.03 0.78
C GLU A 141 10.54 14.89 1.61
N ASN A 142 10.19 13.64 1.28
CA ASN A 142 10.64 12.45 2.01
C ASN A 142 11.70 11.66 1.24
N CYS A 143 12.27 12.26 0.21
CA CYS A 143 13.12 11.55 -0.72
C CYS A 143 14.52 12.17 -0.84
#